data_1741cf17b8ff5298edf73b2fafba0b3b
#
_entry.id   1741cf17b8ff5298edf73b2fafba0b3b
#
_cell.length_a   1.000
_cell.length_b   1.000
_cell.length_c   1.000
_cell.angle_alpha   90.00
_cell.angle_beta   90.00
_cell.angle_gamma   90.00
#
_symmetry.space_group_name_H-M   'P 1'
#
loop_
_entity.id
_entity.type
_entity.pdbx_description
1 polymer ?
#
loop_
_entity_poly.entity_id
_entity_poly.type
_entity_poly.pdbx_seq_one_letter_code
_entity_poly.pdbx_strand_id
1 'polypeptide(L)'
;GSNRHRLSQLYSDALLGKLDARQMEVEIANKRNQEQLRCYPLIPMAQDDIHEALRRYAFIQKFQKESKQFGAQRQESEKKACAIALENLAVTMGLTDVNRLIWQMEGAKLAEIQPLLEPVTLENVSIQLVIDEEGDARLITRKDGRVVKTPPKILNQNKDYLERKEAVKELKEQKRRSRISLEQAMITSATFSQAELSSLLHNPILAPMVKKLVWISEDCIGFPALSGDAWTLVAADGAQQQPTGMLRIAHPHDLKEAKVWPNFMHLLYEKQWVQPFKQVFREYYPITQEELQERTVSRRYAGHQVQPRQTISLLRGRGWTVDYDQGLQKVFYRENLIVHIFALADWFSPADTEAPTLEAVTFTHRHTGALVPLEEVPPILFSEVMRDLDLAVSVAHASGVDPEASHSTMEMRIAIAAELVTLLRLPNVSWLKAHAKIQGTLANYSVHMGSGVIHAEGIGMIAILPIHSQARGRIFLPFADDDPKTAEIMSKIVLLAEDQKIKDPAIIRQICP
;
A
#
# COMPACT_ATOMS: atom_id res chain seq x y z
N GLY A 1 27.62 27.86 16.55
CA GLY A 1 26.94 28.37 17.75
C GLY A 1 25.65 29.13 17.43
N SER A 2 25.68 30.09 16.51
CA SER A 2 24.54 31.00 16.24
C SER A 2 23.30 30.34 15.63
N ASN A 3 23.50 29.35 14.78
CA ASN A 3 22.37 28.69 14.08
C ASN A 3 21.54 27.80 15.02
N ARG A 4 22.18 27.06 15.93
CA ARG A 4 21.48 26.23 16.94
C ARG A 4 20.68 27.10 17.93
N HIS A 5 21.24 28.23 18.35
CA HIS A 5 20.55 29.16 19.24
C HIS A 5 19.31 29.76 18.57
N ARG A 6 19.42 30.17 17.30
CA ARG A 6 18.30 30.70 16.52
C ARG A 6 17.19 29.68 16.34
N LEU A 7 17.53 28.42 16.08
CA LEU A 7 16.54 27.33 15.93
C LEU A 7 15.84 27.03 17.26
N SER A 8 16.60 26.94 18.36
CA SER A 8 16.04 26.76 19.70
C SER A 8 15.09 27.89 20.08
N GLN A 9 15.45 29.14 19.75
CA GLN A 9 14.59 30.30 19.98
C GLN A 9 13.28 30.20 19.17
N LEU A 10 13.36 29.80 17.90
CA LEU A 10 12.19 29.64 17.03
C LEU A 10 11.18 28.64 17.61
N TYR A 11 11.65 27.46 18.06
CA TYR A 11 10.80 26.45 18.70
C TYR A 11 10.22 26.94 20.03
N SER A 12 11.02 27.62 20.83
CA SER A 12 10.57 28.21 22.10
C SER A 12 9.46 29.24 21.87
N ASP A 13 9.64 30.14 20.92
CA ASP A 13 8.68 31.20 20.61
C ASP A 13 7.38 30.60 20.03
N ALA A 14 7.47 29.53 19.24
CA ALA A 14 6.30 28.80 18.78
C ALA A 14 5.51 28.19 19.96
N LEU A 15 6.16 27.41 20.81
CA LEU A 15 5.56 26.76 21.98
C LEU A 15 4.94 27.75 22.98
N LEU A 16 5.55 28.92 23.15
CA LEU A 16 5.07 29.97 24.04
C LEU A 16 3.94 30.83 23.43
N GLY A 17 3.52 30.54 22.20
CA GLY A 17 2.46 31.29 21.53
C GLY A 17 2.85 32.72 21.14
N LYS A 18 4.16 33.01 21.00
CA LYS A 18 4.65 34.32 20.59
C LYS A 18 4.61 34.55 19.08
N LEU A 19 4.33 33.48 18.30
CA LEU A 19 4.27 33.52 16.84
C LEU A 19 2.84 33.42 16.36
N ASP A 20 2.52 34.13 15.29
CA ASP A 20 1.24 34.05 14.59
C ASP A 20 1.29 32.96 13.51
N ALA A 21 0.38 32.00 13.59
CA ALA A 21 0.35 30.85 12.70
C ALA A 21 0.09 31.24 11.24
N ARG A 22 -0.81 32.20 10.99
CA ARG A 22 -1.15 32.63 9.64
C ARG A 22 -0.03 33.44 8.99
N GLN A 23 0.64 34.27 9.77
CA GLN A 23 1.81 35.00 9.29
C GLN A 23 2.94 34.03 8.94
N MET A 24 3.18 33.01 9.77
CA MET A 24 4.18 31.98 9.48
C MET A 24 3.84 31.19 8.21
N GLU A 25 2.58 30.87 7.98
CA GLU A 25 2.17 30.18 6.74
C GLU A 25 2.53 30.98 5.49
N VAL A 26 2.33 32.29 5.51
CA VAL A 26 2.71 33.18 4.39
C VAL A 26 4.23 33.15 4.17
N GLU A 27 5.00 33.25 5.26
CA GLU A 27 6.47 33.21 5.17
C GLU A 27 6.99 31.85 4.67
N ILE A 28 6.42 30.76 5.19
CA ILE A 28 6.76 29.38 4.78
C ILE A 28 6.43 29.18 3.30
N ALA A 29 5.25 29.60 2.85
CA ALA A 29 4.83 29.46 1.47
C ALA A 29 5.77 30.24 0.51
N ASN A 30 6.15 31.47 0.87
CA ASN A 30 6.99 32.31 0.04
C ASN A 30 8.44 31.84 -0.04
N LYS A 31 9.01 31.41 1.08
CA LYS A 31 10.44 31.05 1.19
C LYS A 31 10.69 29.54 1.16
N ARG A 32 9.65 28.74 1.27
CA ARG A 32 9.70 27.29 1.48
C ARG A 32 10.65 26.87 2.61
N ASN A 33 10.57 27.58 3.73
CA ASN A 33 11.43 27.37 4.88
C ASN A 33 10.98 26.12 5.66
N GLN A 34 11.78 25.07 5.59
CA GLN A 34 11.48 23.78 6.21
C GLN A 34 11.56 23.82 7.75
N GLU A 35 12.44 24.63 8.32
CA GLU A 35 12.54 24.76 9.78
C GLU A 35 11.31 25.46 10.37
N GLN A 36 10.84 26.50 9.71
CA GLN A 36 9.59 27.15 10.09
C GLN A 36 8.40 26.19 9.91
N LEU A 37 8.36 25.39 8.85
CA LEU A 37 7.31 24.38 8.63
C LEU A 37 7.26 23.36 9.77
N ARG A 38 8.42 22.89 10.24
CA ARG A 38 8.49 21.91 11.33
C ARG A 38 7.94 22.45 12.65
N CYS A 39 8.27 23.71 12.97
CA CYS A 39 7.93 24.30 14.27
C CYS A 39 6.56 24.96 14.32
N TYR A 40 6.03 25.47 13.22
CA TYR A 40 4.78 26.22 13.21
C TYR A 40 3.56 25.45 13.75
N PRO A 41 3.41 24.14 13.55
CA PRO A 41 2.30 23.40 14.14
C PRO A 41 2.34 23.32 15.66
N LEU A 42 3.46 23.64 16.30
CA LEU A 42 3.60 23.70 17.77
C LEU A 42 3.00 24.97 18.38
N ILE A 43 2.62 25.95 17.56
CA ILE A 43 1.91 27.13 18.06
C ILE A 43 0.62 26.70 18.75
N PRO A 44 0.40 27.10 20.02
CA PRO A 44 -0.77 26.65 20.78
C PRO A 44 -2.09 26.94 20.06
N MET A 45 -3.02 26.02 20.20
CA MET A 45 -4.41 26.13 19.74
C MET A 45 -5.32 25.39 20.73
N ALA A 46 -6.61 25.69 20.73
CA ALA A 46 -7.55 24.93 21.51
C ALA A 46 -7.62 23.47 20.99
N GLN A 47 -7.61 22.49 21.89
CA GLN A 47 -7.59 21.05 21.51
C GLN A 47 -8.84 20.63 20.74
N ASP A 48 -9.95 21.30 20.94
CA ASP A 48 -11.23 21.07 20.28
C ASP A 48 -11.45 21.97 19.04
N ASP A 49 -10.49 22.83 18.69
CA ASP A 49 -10.56 23.67 17.49
C ASP A 49 -10.19 22.86 16.23
N ILE A 50 -11.16 22.09 15.79
CA ILE A 50 -11.01 21.22 14.61
C ILE A 50 -10.78 22.02 13.33
N HIS A 51 -11.32 23.23 13.23
CA HIS A 51 -11.16 24.08 12.05
C HIS A 51 -9.72 24.60 11.92
N GLU A 52 -9.12 25.03 13.01
CA GLU A 52 -7.71 25.45 13.04
C GLU A 52 -6.78 24.28 12.76
N ALA A 53 -7.03 23.12 13.37
CA ALA A 53 -6.28 21.91 13.11
C ALA A 53 -6.34 21.49 11.64
N LEU A 54 -7.54 21.50 11.06
CA LEU A 54 -7.77 21.15 9.67
C LEU A 54 -7.08 22.13 8.71
N ARG A 55 -7.09 23.41 9.03
CA ARG A 55 -6.40 24.44 8.26
C ARG A 55 -4.88 24.19 8.23
N ARG A 56 -4.27 23.91 9.39
CA ARG A 56 -2.84 23.60 9.49
C ARG A 56 -2.48 22.32 8.78
N TYR A 57 -3.31 21.30 8.91
CA TYR A 57 -3.16 20.02 8.21
C TYR A 57 -3.22 20.21 6.69
N ALA A 58 -4.20 20.95 6.19
CA ALA A 58 -4.34 21.26 4.76
C ALA A 58 -3.14 22.04 4.22
N PHE A 59 -2.60 22.98 5.00
CA PHE A 59 -1.41 23.74 4.63
C PHE A 59 -0.17 22.83 4.47
N ILE A 60 0.05 21.92 5.40
CA ILE A 60 1.16 20.95 5.33
C ILE A 60 1.01 20.05 4.10
N GLN A 61 -0.20 19.57 3.83
CA GLN A 61 -0.47 18.74 2.64
C GLN A 61 -0.24 19.51 1.33
N LYS A 62 -0.66 20.77 1.27
CA LYS A 62 -0.42 21.65 0.11
C LYS A 62 1.07 21.85 -0.13
N PHE A 63 1.82 22.13 0.93
CA PHE A 63 3.27 22.28 0.87
C PHE A 63 3.95 21.02 0.29
N GLN A 64 3.55 19.84 0.76
CA GLN A 64 4.07 18.57 0.26
C GLN A 64 3.70 18.33 -1.21
N LYS A 65 2.48 18.65 -1.60
CA LYS A 65 2.01 18.52 -3.00
C LYS A 65 2.81 19.41 -3.95
N GLU A 66 3.06 20.63 -3.55
CA GLU A 66 3.85 21.61 -4.33
C GLU A 66 5.33 21.23 -4.43
N SER A 67 5.84 20.38 -3.54
CA SER A 67 7.20 19.85 -3.58
C SER A 67 7.54 19.10 -4.86
N LYS A 68 6.53 18.55 -5.55
CA LYS A 68 6.69 17.78 -6.80
C LYS A 68 7.37 18.56 -7.93
N GLN A 69 7.35 19.88 -7.89
CA GLN A 69 8.02 20.74 -8.86
C GLN A 69 9.56 20.75 -8.73
N PHE A 70 10.09 20.24 -7.63
CA PHE A 70 11.54 20.27 -7.34
C PHE A 70 12.18 18.91 -7.62
N GLY A 71 13.53 18.90 -7.66
CA GLY A 71 14.31 17.68 -7.82
C GLY A 71 14.18 16.70 -6.64
N ALA A 72 14.51 15.42 -6.89
CA ALA A 72 14.29 14.32 -5.96
C ALA A 72 14.87 14.54 -4.54
N GLN A 73 16.06 15.12 -4.44
CA GLN A 73 16.70 15.39 -3.14
C GLN A 73 15.91 16.40 -2.30
N ARG A 74 15.41 17.46 -2.94
CA ARG A 74 14.59 18.47 -2.27
C ARG A 74 13.21 17.91 -1.89
N GLN A 75 12.60 17.13 -2.76
CA GLN A 75 11.34 16.44 -2.46
C GLN A 75 11.48 15.56 -1.22
N GLU A 76 12.56 14.81 -1.10
CA GLU A 76 12.82 13.96 0.06
C GLU A 76 13.02 14.78 1.35
N SER A 77 13.78 15.88 1.26
CA SER A 77 13.97 16.80 2.40
C SER A 77 12.66 17.46 2.83
N GLU A 78 11.87 17.95 1.89
CA GLU A 78 10.56 18.57 2.19
C GLU A 78 9.54 17.55 2.72
N LYS A 79 9.57 16.31 2.22
CA LYS A 79 8.74 15.20 2.74
C LYS A 79 9.05 14.91 4.21
N LYS A 80 10.33 14.87 4.59
CA LYS A 80 10.75 14.73 6.00
C LYS A 80 10.28 15.90 6.87
N ALA A 81 10.38 17.13 6.35
CA ALA A 81 9.89 18.30 7.06
C ALA A 81 8.37 18.25 7.28
N CYS A 82 7.60 17.83 6.28
CA CYS A 82 6.15 17.63 6.40
C CYS A 82 5.80 16.54 7.43
N ALA A 83 6.52 15.43 7.45
CA ALA A 83 6.31 14.36 8.42
C ALA A 83 6.50 14.87 9.87
N ILE A 84 7.59 15.61 10.13
CA ILE A 84 7.85 16.23 11.44
C ILE A 84 6.75 17.26 11.78
N ALA A 85 6.31 18.06 10.82
CA ALA A 85 5.23 19.02 11.02
C ALA A 85 3.91 18.34 11.43
N LEU A 86 3.57 17.20 10.81
CA LEU A 86 2.39 16.42 11.19
C LEU A 86 2.52 15.80 12.59
N GLU A 87 3.69 15.29 12.94
CA GLU A 87 3.97 14.80 14.31
C GLU A 87 3.77 15.93 15.33
N ASN A 88 4.29 17.11 15.07
CA ASN A 88 4.15 18.27 15.94
C ASN A 88 2.69 18.76 16.03
N LEU A 89 1.93 18.68 14.95
CA LEU A 89 0.50 18.98 14.99
C LEU A 89 -0.27 17.96 15.87
N ALA A 90 0.07 16.67 15.76
CA ALA A 90 -0.51 15.64 16.61
C ALA A 90 -0.23 15.91 18.11
N VAL A 91 1.01 16.29 18.45
CA VAL A 91 1.38 16.69 19.81
C VAL A 91 0.56 17.89 20.29
N THR A 92 0.42 18.92 19.47
CA THR A 92 -0.36 20.13 19.81
C THR A 92 -1.84 19.83 20.07
N MET A 93 -2.38 18.84 19.36
CA MET A 93 -3.76 18.36 19.56
C MET A 93 -3.90 17.35 20.69
N GLY A 94 -2.82 16.97 21.36
CA GLY A 94 -2.85 15.97 22.43
C GLY A 94 -3.06 14.53 21.94
N LEU A 95 -2.76 14.25 20.67
CA LEU A 95 -2.88 12.92 20.07
C LEU A 95 -1.59 12.11 20.28
N THR A 96 -1.73 10.80 20.41
CA THR A 96 -0.60 9.92 20.73
C THR A 96 0.31 9.63 19.51
N ASP A 97 -0.23 9.75 18.30
CA ASP A 97 0.53 9.52 17.06
C ASP A 97 -0.08 10.22 15.84
N VAL A 98 0.70 10.25 14.76
CA VAL A 98 0.31 10.89 13.50
C VAL A 98 -0.85 10.18 12.79
N ASN A 99 -0.99 8.86 12.96
CA ASN A 99 -2.08 8.12 12.31
C ASN A 99 -3.44 8.59 12.83
N ARG A 100 -3.54 8.78 14.15
CA ARG A 100 -4.76 9.33 14.76
C ARG A 100 -5.10 10.74 14.27
N LEU A 101 -4.09 11.58 14.11
CA LEU A 101 -4.25 12.89 13.49
C LEU A 101 -4.82 12.76 12.06
N ILE A 102 -4.22 11.92 11.23
CA ILE A 102 -4.65 11.72 9.83
C ILE A 102 -6.12 11.27 9.79
N TRP A 103 -6.48 10.25 10.56
CA TRP A 103 -7.86 9.75 10.59
C TRP A 103 -8.86 10.82 11.02
N GLN A 104 -8.52 11.58 12.06
CA GLN A 104 -9.37 12.65 12.55
C GLN A 104 -9.52 13.80 11.53
N MET A 105 -8.44 14.20 10.89
CA MET A 105 -8.46 15.27 9.90
C MET A 105 -9.19 14.86 8.61
N GLU A 106 -8.96 13.65 8.13
CA GLU A 106 -9.67 13.16 6.94
C GLU A 106 -11.19 13.00 7.19
N GLY A 107 -11.57 12.58 8.39
CA GLY A 107 -12.97 12.57 8.80
C GLY A 107 -13.60 13.97 8.86
N ALA A 108 -12.87 14.95 9.40
CA ALA A 108 -13.32 16.35 9.46
C ALA A 108 -13.47 16.98 8.06
N LYS A 109 -12.56 16.70 7.13
CA LYS A 109 -12.67 17.14 5.72
C LYS A 109 -13.95 16.65 5.06
N LEU A 110 -14.36 15.42 5.36
CA LEU A 110 -15.59 14.85 4.80
C LEU A 110 -16.83 15.65 5.25
N ALA A 111 -16.87 16.11 6.48
CA ALA A 111 -17.97 16.94 6.98
C ALA A 111 -18.10 18.27 6.19
N GLU A 112 -16.99 18.86 5.77
CA GLU A 112 -16.99 20.06 4.94
C GLU A 112 -17.56 19.84 3.53
N ILE A 113 -17.50 18.61 3.02
CA ILE A 113 -17.99 18.25 1.69
C ILE A 113 -19.48 17.90 1.70
N GLN A 114 -20.06 17.62 2.86
CA GLN A 114 -21.47 17.23 2.99
C GLN A 114 -22.45 18.13 2.21
N PRO A 115 -22.34 19.47 2.23
CA PRO A 115 -23.22 20.34 1.46
C PRO A 115 -23.10 20.14 -0.07
N LEU A 116 -21.95 19.70 -0.55
CA LEU A 116 -21.70 19.49 -1.98
C LEU A 116 -22.35 18.20 -2.53
N LEU A 117 -22.80 17.30 -1.65
CA LEU A 117 -23.52 16.09 -2.02
C LEU A 117 -24.95 16.39 -2.47
N GLU A 118 -25.50 17.54 -2.07
CA GLU A 118 -26.82 17.98 -2.52
C GLU A 118 -26.80 18.36 -4.00
N PRO A 119 -27.79 17.93 -4.79
CA PRO A 119 -27.87 18.29 -6.19
C PRO A 119 -28.14 19.80 -6.37
N VAL A 120 -27.51 20.39 -7.37
CA VAL A 120 -27.74 21.78 -7.79
C VAL A 120 -28.28 21.78 -9.21
N THR A 121 -29.32 22.57 -9.45
CA THR A 121 -29.96 22.70 -10.76
C THR A 121 -29.70 24.08 -11.35
N LEU A 122 -29.24 24.12 -12.59
CA LEU A 122 -29.07 25.28 -13.43
C LEU A 122 -29.92 25.09 -14.68
N GLU A 123 -30.99 25.88 -14.81
CA GLU A 123 -31.95 25.73 -15.91
C GLU A 123 -32.43 24.28 -16.03
N ASN A 124 -32.10 23.60 -17.14
CA ASN A 124 -32.45 22.22 -17.40
C ASN A 124 -31.31 21.23 -17.10
N VAL A 125 -30.23 21.71 -16.47
CA VAL A 125 -29.06 20.88 -16.11
C VAL A 125 -28.93 20.77 -14.59
N SER A 126 -28.84 19.55 -14.07
CA SER A 126 -28.53 19.30 -12.68
C SER A 126 -27.18 18.62 -12.54
N ILE A 127 -26.45 18.98 -11.49
CA ILE A 127 -25.16 18.40 -11.11
C ILE A 127 -25.24 17.88 -9.68
N GLN A 128 -24.65 16.72 -9.46
CA GLN A 128 -24.60 16.09 -8.14
C GLN A 128 -23.27 15.39 -7.94
N LEU A 129 -22.62 15.63 -6.80
CA LEU A 129 -21.48 14.84 -6.35
C LEU A 129 -22.02 13.60 -5.62
N VAL A 130 -21.56 12.43 -6.04
CA VAL A 130 -21.98 11.14 -5.47
C VAL A 130 -20.76 10.36 -5.05
N ILE A 131 -20.84 9.73 -3.87
CA ILE A 131 -19.88 8.73 -3.38
C ILE A 131 -20.59 7.39 -3.45
N ASP A 132 -20.05 6.46 -4.24
CA ASP A 132 -20.66 5.14 -4.41
C ASP A 132 -20.30 4.17 -3.25
N GLU A 133 -20.82 2.95 -3.33
CA GLU A 133 -20.61 1.92 -2.30
C GLU A 133 -19.15 1.48 -2.16
N GLU A 134 -18.32 1.72 -3.17
CA GLU A 134 -16.87 1.46 -3.13
C GLU A 134 -16.06 2.67 -2.62
N GLY A 135 -16.72 3.77 -2.26
CA GLY A 135 -16.08 5.00 -1.79
C GLY A 135 -15.51 5.84 -2.92
N ASP A 136 -15.92 5.62 -4.17
CA ASP A 136 -15.48 6.39 -5.32
C ASP A 136 -16.38 7.61 -5.55
N ALA A 137 -15.76 8.79 -5.59
CA ALA A 137 -16.44 10.05 -5.84
C ALA A 137 -16.52 10.33 -7.34
N ARG A 138 -17.69 10.79 -7.78
CA ARG A 138 -17.95 11.19 -9.17
C ARG A 138 -19.00 12.29 -9.26
N LEU A 139 -18.97 13.04 -10.36
CA LEU A 139 -20.03 13.96 -10.72
C LEU A 139 -21.03 13.26 -11.64
N ILE A 140 -22.30 13.39 -11.31
CA ILE A 140 -23.40 13.00 -12.19
C ILE A 140 -24.02 14.29 -12.72
N THR A 141 -24.02 14.44 -14.04
CA THR A 141 -24.68 15.55 -14.74
C THR A 141 -25.90 15.02 -15.45
N ARG A 142 -27.05 15.68 -15.25
CA ARG A 142 -28.31 15.37 -15.95
C ARG A 142 -28.76 16.59 -16.73
N LYS A 143 -29.19 16.37 -17.96
CA LYS A 143 -29.86 17.36 -18.79
C LYS A 143 -31.26 16.86 -19.10
N ASP A 144 -32.25 17.69 -18.84
CA ASP A 144 -33.67 17.31 -19.00
C ASP A 144 -34.02 15.99 -18.28
N GLY A 145 -33.44 15.79 -17.08
CA GLY A 145 -33.62 14.60 -16.26
C GLY A 145 -32.80 13.35 -16.69
N ARG A 146 -32.09 13.40 -17.83
CA ARG A 146 -31.29 12.26 -18.34
C ARG A 146 -29.82 12.45 -18.06
N VAL A 147 -29.16 11.40 -17.61
CA VAL A 147 -27.71 11.39 -17.37
C VAL A 147 -26.97 11.61 -18.70
N VAL A 148 -26.06 12.58 -18.72
CA VAL A 148 -25.20 12.87 -19.86
C VAL A 148 -23.74 12.57 -19.54
N LYS A 149 -23.04 11.96 -20.50
CA LYS A 149 -21.61 11.61 -20.33
C LYS A 149 -20.70 12.84 -20.41
N THR A 150 -21.05 13.78 -21.29
CA THR A 150 -20.27 14.99 -21.51
C THR A 150 -21.01 16.18 -20.89
N PRO A 151 -20.39 16.86 -19.92
CA PRO A 151 -20.99 18.02 -19.30
C PRO A 151 -21.30 19.12 -20.34
N PRO A 152 -22.49 19.74 -20.31
CA PRO A 152 -22.82 20.87 -21.16
C PRO A 152 -21.86 22.06 -20.98
N LYS A 153 -21.56 22.78 -22.06
CA LYS A 153 -20.59 23.90 -22.03
C LYS A 153 -20.97 25.01 -21.04
N ILE A 154 -22.26 25.16 -20.72
CA ILE A 154 -22.75 26.12 -19.73
C ILE A 154 -22.14 25.92 -18.34
N LEU A 155 -21.71 24.69 -18.01
CA LEU A 155 -21.10 24.36 -16.73
C LEU A 155 -19.63 24.78 -16.61
N ASN A 156 -18.93 25.05 -17.72
CA ASN A 156 -17.47 25.26 -17.71
C ASN A 156 -17.02 26.44 -16.85
N GLN A 157 -17.88 27.45 -16.66
CA GLN A 157 -17.59 28.62 -15.82
C GLN A 157 -18.51 28.69 -14.59
N ASN A 158 -19.35 27.69 -14.38
CA ASN A 158 -20.25 27.67 -13.25
C ASN A 158 -19.51 27.34 -11.95
N LYS A 159 -19.68 28.18 -10.94
CA LYS A 159 -18.98 28.06 -9.64
C LYS A 159 -19.31 26.73 -8.95
N ASP A 160 -20.59 26.36 -8.88
CA ASP A 160 -21.04 25.13 -8.20
C ASP A 160 -20.48 23.85 -8.87
N TYR A 161 -20.37 23.87 -10.20
CA TYR A 161 -19.77 22.79 -10.96
C TYR A 161 -18.26 22.67 -10.70
N LEU A 162 -17.53 23.78 -10.75
CA LEU A 162 -16.09 23.81 -10.54
C LEU A 162 -15.73 23.40 -9.11
N GLU A 163 -16.50 23.84 -8.12
CA GLU A 163 -16.32 23.48 -6.73
C GLU A 163 -16.50 21.96 -6.51
N ARG A 164 -17.57 21.38 -7.07
CA ARG A 164 -17.82 19.93 -7.00
C ARG A 164 -16.79 19.12 -7.77
N LYS A 165 -16.30 19.63 -8.89
CA LYS A 165 -15.21 19.00 -9.65
C LYS A 165 -13.91 18.93 -8.85
N GLU A 166 -13.56 20.00 -8.14
CA GLU A 166 -12.38 20.01 -7.27
C GLU A 166 -12.61 19.10 -6.05
N ALA A 167 -13.81 19.08 -5.47
CA ALA A 167 -14.17 18.16 -4.39
C ALA A 167 -14.02 16.69 -4.81
N VAL A 168 -14.45 16.31 -6.01
CA VAL A 168 -14.25 14.94 -6.54
C VAL A 168 -12.76 14.59 -6.60
N LYS A 169 -11.94 15.51 -7.05
CA LYS A 169 -10.49 15.30 -7.13
C LYS A 169 -9.86 15.14 -5.75
N GLU A 170 -10.27 15.97 -4.78
CA GLU A 170 -9.80 15.87 -3.40
C GLU A 170 -10.25 14.56 -2.74
N LEU A 171 -11.48 14.11 -2.97
CA LEU A 171 -11.96 12.83 -2.45
C LEU A 171 -11.21 11.63 -3.03
N LYS A 172 -10.85 11.66 -4.31
CA LYS A 172 -10.00 10.62 -4.92
C LYS A 172 -8.61 10.59 -4.31
N GLU A 173 -8.01 11.75 -4.08
CA GLU A 173 -6.72 11.85 -3.40
C GLU A 173 -6.82 11.41 -1.93
N GLN A 174 -7.89 11.73 -1.23
CA GLN A 174 -8.17 11.26 0.13
C GLN A 174 -8.25 9.73 0.18
N LYS A 175 -8.99 9.11 -0.72
CA LYS A 175 -9.08 7.65 -0.81
C LYS A 175 -7.70 7.02 -1.04
N ARG A 176 -6.90 7.59 -1.94
CA ARG A 176 -5.54 7.12 -2.22
C ARG A 176 -4.62 7.24 -0.99
N ARG A 177 -4.63 8.40 -0.32
CA ARG A 177 -3.84 8.61 0.91
C ARG A 177 -4.27 7.65 2.02
N SER A 178 -5.56 7.47 2.20
CA SER A 178 -6.13 6.59 3.22
C SER A 178 -5.75 5.13 2.99
N ARG A 179 -5.75 4.67 1.72
CA ARG A 179 -5.27 3.34 1.37
C ARG A 179 -3.82 3.13 1.81
N ILE A 180 -2.94 4.08 1.50
CA ILE A 180 -1.52 4.03 1.89
C ILE A 180 -1.38 4.03 3.43
N SER A 181 -2.15 4.87 4.12
CA SER A 181 -2.10 4.96 5.57
C SER A 181 -2.60 3.70 6.27
N LEU A 182 -3.62 3.04 5.73
CA LEU A 182 -4.10 1.74 6.25
C LEU A 182 -3.05 0.64 6.04
N GLU A 183 -2.39 0.59 4.89
CA GLU A 183 -1.30 -0.35 4.64
C GLU A 183 -0.13 -0.11 5.60
N GLN A 184 0.27 1.14 5.81
CA GLN A 184 1.31 1.49 6.78
C GLN A 184 0.90 1.12 8.22
N ALA A 185 -0.35 1.31 8.58
CA ALA A 185 -0.87 0.89 9.89
C ALA A 185 -0.75 -0.63 10.09
N MET A 186 -0.99 -1.44 9.06
CA MET A 186 -0.76 -2.89 9.09
C MET A 186 0.74 -3.21 9.27
N ILE A 187 1.60 -2.61 8.47
CA ILE A 187 3.06 -2.85 8.47
C ILE A 187 3.67 -2.48 9.82
N THR A 188 3.23 -1.39 10.41
CA THR A 188 3.76 -0.87 11.69
C THR A 188 3.04 -1.41 12.91
N SER A 189 2.07 -2.29 12.74
CA SER A 189 1.22 -2.81 13.83
C SER A 189 0.56 -1.70 14.65
N ALA A 190 0.12 -0.63 13.99
CA ALA A 190 -0.58 0.47 14.64
C ALA A 190 -1.89 0.00 15.26
N THR A 191 -2.18 0.48 16.45
CA THR A 191 -3.39 0.12 17.19
C THR A 191 -4.47 1.17 17.02
N PHE A 192 -5.72 0.72 17.06
CA PHE A 192 -6.94 1.53 16.96
C PHE A 192 -7.84 1.23 18.15
N SER A 193 -8.45 2.25 18.71
CA SER A 193 -9.52 2.05 19.68
C SER A 193 -10.81 1.59 18.96
N GLN A 194 -11.74 1.05 19.71
CA GLN A 194 -13.06 0.67 19.18
C GLN A 194 -13.82 1.89 18.62
N ALA A 195 -13.69 3.05 19.27
CA ALA A 195 -14.28 4.30 18.81
C ALA A 195 -13.66 4.78 17.48
N GLU A 196 -12.34 4.66 17.33
CA GLU A 196 -11.63 4.99 16.08
C GLU A 196 -12.09 4.09 14.95
N LEU A 197 -12.17 2.76 15.15
CA LEU A 197 -12.67 1.85 14.14
C LEU A 197 -14.12 2.14 13.78
N SER A 198 -14.97 2.43 14.76
CA SER A 198 -16.35 2.85 14.52
C SER A 198 -16.42 4.09 13.63
N SER A 199 -15.60 5.09 13.88
CA SER A 199 -15.51 6.30 13.05
C SER A 199 -15.08 5.99 11.60
N LEU A 200 -14.12 5.10 11.42
CA LEU A 200 -13.69 4.66 10.09
C LEU A 200 -14.81 3.93 9.33
N LEU A 201 -15.59 3.11 10.03
CA LEU A 201 -16.70 2.36 9.44
C LEU A 201 -17.89 3.24 9.03
N HIS A 202 -18.04 4.42 9.63
CA HIS A 202 -19.06 5.40 9.27
C HIS A 202 -18.59 6.43 8.23
N ASN A 203 -17.31 6.42 7.88
CA ASN A 203 -16.77 7.27 6.84
C ASN A 203 -17.01 6.64 5.44
N PRO A 204 -17.78 7.26 4.54
CA PRO A 204 -18.14 6.65 3.26
C PRO A 204 -16.97 6.43 2.30
N ILE A 205 -15.86 7.13 2.48
CA ILE A 205 -14.63 6.91 1.68
C ILE A 205 -13.82 5.73 2.24
N LEU A 206 -13.71 5.63 3.56
CA LEU A 206 -12.86 4.66 4.25
C LEU A 206 -13.56 3.33 4.51
N ALA A 207 -14.84 3.37 4.83
CA ALA A 207 -15.60 2.18 5.21
C ALA A 207 -15.51 1.02 4.20
N PRO A 208 -15.59 1.23 2.88
CA PRO A 208 -15.45 0.15 1.91
C PRO A 208 -14.10 -0.55 1.99
N MET A 209 -13.01 0.18 2.25
CA MET A 209 -11.68 -0.39 2.44
C MET A 209 -11.56 -1.11 3.77
N VAL A 210 -11.99 -0.47 4.86
CA VAL A 210 -11.91 -1.00 6.23
C VAL A 210 -12.71 -2.29 6.39
N LYS A 211 -13.88 -2.38 5.79
CA LYS A 211 -14.75 -3.58 5.82
C LYS A 211 -14.17 -4.79 5.11
N LYS A 212 -13.28 -4.59 4.16
CA LYS A 212 -12.63 -5.66 3.39
C LYS A 212 -11.26 -6.07 3.95
N LEU A 213 -10.85 -5.49 5.07
CA LEU A 213 -9.64 -5.86 5.78
C LEU A 213 -9.96 -6.73 6.99
N VAL A 214 -9.11 -7.69 7.27
CA VAL A 214 -9.16 -8.51 8.48
C VAL A 214 -8.55 -7.72 9.62
N TRP A 215 -9.29 -7.62 10.72
CA TRP A 215 -8.85 -6.96 11.95
C TRP A 215 -8.66 -7.97 13.06
N ILE A 216 -7.74 -7.66 13.97
CA ILE A 216 -7.40 -8.50 15.11
C ILE A 216 -7.43 -7.67 16.40
N SER A 217 -8.03 -8.25 17.44
CA SER A 217 -7.91 -7.84 18.83
C SER A 217 -7.25 -8.97 19.63
N GLU A 218 -7.23 -8.85 20.96
CA GLU A 218 -6.71 -9.91 21.82
C GLU A 218 -7.50 -11.22 21.71
N ASP A 219 -8.79 -11.13 21.45
CA ASP A 219 -9.76 -12.24 21.51
C ASP A 219 -10.49 -12.53 20.20
N CYS A 220 -10.38 -11.66 19.20
CA CYS A 220 -11.15 -11.75 17.96
C CYS A 220 -10.29 -11.52 16.73
N ILE A 221 -10.65 -12.24 15.66
CA ILE A 221 -10.09 -12.05 14.31
C ILE A 221 -11.23 -12.10 13.28
N GLY A 222 -11.37 -11.06 12.44
CA GLY A 222 -12.42 -11.07 11.43
C GLY A 222 -12.55 -9.78 10.64
N PHE A 223 -13.54 -9.77 9.75
CA PHE A 223 -13.97 -8.59 9.01
C PHE A 223 -14.98 -7.77 9.83
N PRO A 224 -14.84 -6.44 9.89
CA PRO A 224 -15.84 -5.62 10.58
C PRO A 224 -17.14 -5.58 9.78
N ALA A 225 -18.25 -5.75 10.47
CA ALA A 225 -19.60 -5.64 9.93
C ALA A 225 -20.45 -4.69 10.76
N LEU A 226 -21.11 -3.73 10.10
CA LEU A 226 -22.03 -2.78 10.72
C LEU A 226 -23.42 -3.39 10.86
N SER A 227 -24.07 -3.10 11.99
CA SER A 227 -25.48 -3.35 12.24
C SER A 227 -26.07 -2.09 12.89
N GLY A 228 -26.59 -1.18 12.06
CA GLY A 228 -26.93 0.18 12.52
C GLY A 228 -25.68 0.95 12.94
N ASP A 229 -25.69 1.49 14.15
CA ASP A 229 -24.54 2.20 14.73
C ASP A 229 -23.54 1.26 15.43
N ALA A 230 -23.93 0.00 15.65
CA ALA A 230 -23.07 -1.02 16.25
C ALA A 230 -22.30 -1.78 15.18
N TRP A 231 -21.18 -2.36 15.57
CA TRP A 231 -20.38 -3.21 14.69
C TRP A 231 -19.78 -4.39 15.46
N THR A 232 -19.49 -5.46 14.75
CA THR A 232 -18.84 -6.68 15.24
C THR A 232 -17.74 -7.10 14.29
N LEU A 233 -16.84 -7.99 14.74
CA LEU A 233 -15.96 -8.72 13.84
C LEU A 233 -16.61 -10.05 13.46
N VAL A 234 -16.62 -10.36 12.16
CA VAL A 234 -17.12 -11.61 11.63
C VAL A 234 -15.92 -12.50 11.33
N ALA A 235 -15.79 -13.59 12.08
CA ALA A 235 -14.73 -14.58 11.89
C ALA A 235 -14.88 -15.33 10.55
N ALA A 236 -13.84 -16.06 10.16
CA ALA A 236 -13.85 -16.81 8.90
C ALA A 236 -14.96 -17.88 8.82
N ASP A 237 -15.42 -18.41 9.94
CA ASP A 237 -16.54 -19.35 10.04
C ASP A 237 -17.93 -18.67 10.10
N GLY A 238 -17.96 -17.33 10.02
CA GLY A 238 -19.18 -16.54 10.08
C GLY A 238 -19.62 -16.16 11.49
N ALA A 239 -18.93 -16.58 12.55
CA ALA A 239 -19.25 -16.22 13.91
C ALA A 239 -19.05 -14.71 14.14
N GLN A 240 -20.08 -14.05 14.70
CA GLN A 240 -20.00 -12.65 15.08
C GLN A 240 -19.40 -12.53 16.47
N GLN A 241 -18.39 -11.68 16.60
CA GLN A 241 -17.63 -11.49 17.82
C GLN A 241 -17.56 -10.00 18.17
N GLN A 242 -17.75 -9.69 19.45
CA GLN A 242 -17.52 -8.35 19.96
C GLN A 242 -16.10 -8.27 20.49
N PRO A 243 -15.19 -7.54 19.81
CA PRO A 243 -13.80 -7.47 20.23
C PRO A 243 -13.67 -6.68 21.53
N THR A 244 -12.66 -7.00 22.32
CA THR A 244 -12.25 -6.25 23.51
C THR A 244 -10.90 -5.60 23.27
N GLY A 245 -10.62 -4.51 23.98
CA GLY A 245 -9.34 -3.80 23.91
C GLY A 245 -9.09 -3.07 22.59
N MET A 246 -7.82 -2.93 22.28
CA MET A 246 -7.35 -2.28 21.06
C MET A 246 -7.36 -3.25 19.87
N LEU A 247 -7.55 -2.68 18.69
CA LEU A 247 -7.53 -3.45 17.44
C LEU A 247 -6.35 -3.02 16.57
N ARG A 248 -5.97 -3.89 15.65
CA ARG A 248 -5.04 -3.56 14.58
C ARG A 248 -5.42 -4.31 13.30
N ILE A 249 -4.91 -3.85 12.18
CA ILE A 249 -5.07 -4.55 10.89
C ILE A 249 -4.17 -5.77 10.92
N ALA A 250 -4.75 -6.96 10.69
CA ALA A 250 -4.02 -8.21 10.73
C ALA A 250 -2.99 -8.29 9.59
N HIS A 251 -1.79 -8.74 9.93
CA HIS A 251 -0.75 -9.10 8.97
C HIS A 251 -0.81 -10.61 8.66
N PRO A 252 -0.30 -11.11 7.52
CA PRO A 252 -0.20 -12.56 7.27
C PRO A 252 0.43 -13.37 8.41
N HIS A 253 1.39 -12.78 9.11
CA HIS A 253 1.95 -13.37 10.32
C HIS A 253 0.87 -13.72 11.34
N ASP A 254 -0.03 -12.79 11.63
CA ASP A 254 -1.12 -13.00 12.60
C ASP A 254 -2.09 -14.09 12.14
N LEU A 255 -2.43 -14.09 10.85
CA LEU A 255 -3.34 -15.07 10.27
C LEU A 255 -2.75 -16.49 10.30
N LYS A 256 -1.43 -16.59 10.10
CA LYS A 256 -0.70 -17.85 10.18
C LYS A 256 -0.63 -18.35 11.62
N GLU A 257 -0.24 -17.51 12.57
CA GLU A 257 -0.17 -17.87 14.00
C GLU A 257 -1.55 -18.30 14.55
N ALA A 258 -2.61 -17.62 14.14
CA ALA A 258 -3.98 -17.99 14.51
C ALA A 258 -4.53 -19.20 13.73
N LYS A 259 -3.79 -19.73 12.76
CA LYS A 259 -4.19 -20.86 11.89
C LYS A 259 -5.49 -20.66 11.11
N VAL A 260 -5.78 -19.42 10.74
CA VAL A 260 -6.99 -19.02 9.99
C VAL A 260 -6.68 -18.48 8.60
N TRP A 261 -5.44 -18.44 8.21
CA TRP A 261 -5.01 -17.84 6.94
C TRP A 261 -5.69 -18.45 5.71
N PRO A 262 -5.70 -19.79 5.51
CA PRO A 262 -6.40 -20.39 4.37
C PRO A 262 -7.91 -20.10 4.35
N ASN A 263 -8.53 -19.99 5.52
CA ASN A 263 -9.95 -19.69 5.65
C ASN A 263 -10.29 -18.30 5.10
N PHE A 264 -9.47 -17.29 5.43
CA PHE A 264 -9.67 -15.94 4.90
C PHE A 264 -9.32 -15.85 3.41
N MET A 265 -8.34 -16.60 2.92
CA MET A 265 -8.07 -16.73 1.48
C MET A 265 -9.30 -17.22 0.73
N HIS A 266 -9.89 -18.31 1.19
CA HIS A 266 -11.10 -18.88 0.61
C HIS A 266 -12.29 -17.89 0.66
N LEU A 267 -12.49 -17.23 1.78
CA LEU A 267 -13.58 -16.29 1.99
C LEU A 267 -13.50 -15.07 1.05
N LEU A 268 -12.32 -14.53 0.78
CA LEU A 268 -12.15 -13.45 -0.19
C LEU A 268 -12.54 -13.86 -1.61
N TYR A 269 -12.22 -15.08 -2.02
CA TYR A 269 -12.63 -15.62 -3.33
C TYR A 269 -14.12 -15.92 -3.38
N GLU A 270 -14.69 -16.52 -2.33
CA GLU A 270 -16.13 -16.78 -2.23
C GLU A 270 -16.95 -15.50 -2.33
N LYS A 271 -16.55 -14.47 -1.61
CA LYS A 271 -17.21 -13.16 -1.62
C LYS A 271 -16.82 -12.31 -2.85
N GLN A 272 -15.79 -12.69 -3.59
CA GLN A 272 -15.19 -11.91 -4.67
C GLN A 272 -14.85 -10.46 -4.22
N TRP A 273 -14.26 -10.35 -3.05
CA TRP A 273 -13.83 -9.08 -2.50
C TRP A 273 -12.42 -8.72 -2.94
N VAL A 274 -12.27 -7.47 -3.41
CA VAL A 274 -10.97 -6.87 -3.72
C VAL A 274 -10.54 -6.06 -2.51
N GLN A 275 -9.48 -6.49 -1.85
CA GLN A 275 -8.87 -5.74 -0.76
C GLN A 275 -8.16 -4.50 -1.28
N PRO A 276 -8.10 -3.39 -0.51
CA PRO A 276 -7.46 -2.14 -0.96
C PRO A 276 -5.95 -2.28 -1.22
N PHE A 277 -5.33 -3.26 -0.61
CA PHE A 277 -3.93 -3.66 -0.79
C PHE A 277 -3.78 -5.14 -0.44
N LYS A 278 -2.66 -5.73 -0.80
CA LYS A 278 -2.34 -7.11 -0.39
C LYS A 278 -2.25 -7.19 1.13
N GLN A 279 -3.23 -7.84 1.74
CA GLN A 279 -3.24 -8.22 3.15
C GLN A 279 -3.24 -9.74 3.28
N VAL A 280 -4.36 -10.39 2.96
CA VAL A 280 -4.50 -11.85 3.06
C VAL A 280 -3.60 -12.57 2.06
N PHE A 281 -3.46 -12.03 0.86
CA PHE A 281 -2.57 -12.56 -0.18
C PHE A 281 -1.24 -11.80 -0.27
N ARG A 282 -0.76 -11.30 0.85
CA ARG A 282 0.55 -10.66 0.97
C ARG A 282 1.63 -11.70 1.18
N GLU A 283 2.71 -11.60 0.43
CA GLU A 283 3.88 -12.46 0.56
C GLU A 283 4.45 -12.35 1.99
N TYR A 284 4.62 -13.49 2.65
CA TYR A 284 5.13 -13.58 4.01
C TYR A 284 6.50 -14.25 4.04
N TYR A 285 7.44 -13.63 4.70
CA TYR A 285 8.83 -14.04 4.76
C TYR A 285 9.23 -14.39 6.21
N PRO A 286 9.03 -15.64 6.63
CA PRO A 286 9.54 -16.10 7.93
C PRO A 286 11.06 -16.20 7.90
N ILE A 287 11.69 -16.19 9.08
CA ILE A 287 13.13 -16.45 9.22
C ILE A 287 13.40 -17.89 8.79
N THR A 288 14.44 -18.09 7.97
CA THR A 288 14.87 -19.41 7.51
C THR A 288 15.82 -20.09 8.51
N GLN A 289 16.05 -21.40 8.34
CA GLN A 289 17.00 -22.13 9.17
C GLN A 289 18.44 -21.63 8.99
N GLU A 290 18.81 -21.26 7.76
CA GLU A 290 20.12 -20.66 7.46
C GLU A 290 20.30 -19.33 8.19
N GLU A 291 19.26 -18.49 8.19
CA GLU A 291 19.27 -17.21 8.91
C GLU A 291 19.37 -17.38 10.43
N LEU A 292 18.72 -18.40 10.99
CA LEU A 292 18.87 -18.74 12.42
C LEU A 292 20.29 -19.19 12.76
N GLN A 293 20.97 -19.91 11.86
CA GLN A 293 22.35 -20.34 12.04
C GLN A 293 23.34 -19.18 11.94
N GLU A 294 23.14 -18.28 11.00
CA GLU A 294 23.95 -17.04 10.82
C GLU A 294 23.70 -16.03 11.94
N ARG A 295 22.59 -16.12 12.64
CA ARG A 295 22.14 -15.33 13.78
C ARG A 295 21.86 -13.86 13.46
N THR A 296 22.82 -13.09 12.98
CA THR A 296 22.75 -11.63 12.84
C THR A 296 22.71 -11.16 11.38
N VAL A 297 22.87 -12.06 10.44
CA VAL A 297 23.03 -11.74 9.01
C VAL A 297 22.06 -12.56 8.17
N SER A 298 21.31 -11.92 7.29
CA SER A 298 20.56 -12.60 6.23
C SER A 298 21.33 -12.48 4.92
N ARG A 299 21.58 -13.62 4.29
CA ARG A 299 22.19 -13.72 2.95
C ARG A 299 21.19 -14.19 1.91
N ARG A 300 19.90 -14.07 2.20
CA ARG A 300 18.80 -14.55 1.34
C ARG A 300 18.88 -14.05 -0.09
N TYR A 301 19.32 -12.81 -0.26
CA TYR A 301 19.43 -12.16 -1.57
C TYR A 301 20.89 -11.96 -2.03
N ALA A 302 21.84 -12.64 -1.40
CA ALA A 302 23.24 -12.55 -1.77
C ALA A 302 23.46 -13.05 -3.20
N GLY A 303 24.32 -12.35 -3.94
CA GLY A 303 24.65 -12.68 -5.33
C GLY A 303 23.73 -12.07 -6.38
N HIS A 304 22.59 -11.47 -6.03
CA HIS A 304 21.72 -10.78 -6.97
C HIS A 304 22.29 -9.41 -7.34
N GLN A 305 22.37 -9.14 -8.63
CA GLN A 305 22.72 -7.82 -9.16
C GLN A 305 21.47 -7.02 -9.44
N VAL A 306 21.47 -5.76 -9.02
CA VAL A 306 20.32 -4.86 -9.16
C VAL A 306 20.71 -3.54 -9.84
N GLN A 307 19.79 -2.94 -10.56
CA GLN A 307 19.92 -1.61 -11.14
C GLN A 307 19.86 -0.56 -10.04
N PRO A 308 20.94 0.22 -9.77
CA PRO A 308 20.99 1.07 -8.60
C PRO A 308 19.93 2.16 -8.60
N ARG A 309 19.66 2.82 -9.74
CA ARG A 309 18.64 3.87 -9.84
C ARG A 309 17.23 3.35 -9.59
N GLN A 310 16.88 2.21 -10.17
CA GLN A 310 15.56 1.58 -9.98
C GLN A 310 15.40 1.11 -8.55
N THR A 311 16.40 0.45 -7.98
CA THR A 311 16.41 -0.03 -6.60
C THR A 311 16.22 1.12 -5.61
N ILE A 312 17.01 2.18 -5.74
CA ILE A 312 16.92 3.36 -4.87
C ILE A 312 15.54 4.03 -4.99
N SER A 313 15.05 4.22 -6.22
CA SER A 313 13.74 4.83 -6.44
C SER A 313 12.60 4.01 -5.82
N LEU A 314 12.62 2.69 -6.00
CA LEU A 314 11.65 1.76 -5.45
C LEU A 314 11.68 1.78 -3.92
N LEU A 315 12.86 1.63 -3.33
CA LEU A 315 13.03 1.54 -1.88
C LEU A 315 12.77 2.87 -1.18
N ARG A 316 13.12 4.01 -1.79
CA ARG A 316 12.76 5.34 -1.27
C ARG A 316 11.24 5.49 -1.12
N GLY A 317 10.47 5.02 -2.07
CA GLY A 317 9.01 4.99 -1.99
C GLY A 317 8.47 4.16 -0.80
N ARG A 318 9.30 3.29 -0.23
CA ARG A 318 9.01 2.41 0.91
C ARG A 318 9.68 2.83 2.21
N GLY A 319 10.24 4.05 2.26
CA GLY A 319 10.84 4.62 3.48
C GLY A 319 12.31 4.28 3.68
N TRP A 320 12.98 3.70 2.68
CA TRP A 320 14.43 3.51 2.72
C TRP A 320 15.14 4.80 2.36
N THR A 321 16.33 4.99 2.94
CA THR A 321 17.21 6.12 2.69
C THR A 321 18.59 5.64 2.27
N VAL A 322 19.29 6.49 1.53
CA VAL A 322 20.68 6.27 1.17
C VAL A 322 21.52 7.18 2.05
N ASP A 323 22.39 6.59 2.86
CA ASP A 323 23.36 7.30 3.69
C ASP A 323 24.76 7.17 3.08
N TYR A 324 25.58 8.22 3.19
CA TYR A 324 26.90 8.24 2.59
C TYR A 324 27.82 7.14 3.15
N ASP A 325 27.78 6.97 4.47
CA ASP A 325 28.66 6.03 5.17
C ASP A 325 28.04 4.63 5.34
N GLN A 326 26.71 4.55 5.38
CA GLN A 326 25.96 3.35 5.77
C GLN A 326 25.26 2.64 4.60
N GLY A 327 25.24 3.27 3.41
CA GLY A 327 24.55 2.72 2.24
C GLY A 327 23.02 2.79 2.35
N LEU A 328 22.33 1.77 1.86
CA LEU A 328 20.87 1.66 1.94
C LEU A 328 20.44 1.22 3.34
N GLN A 329 19.58 2.02 3.96
CA GLN A 329 19.05 1.74 5.30
C GLN A 329 17.61 2.19 5.45
N LYS A 330 16.93 1.59 6.43
CA LYS A 330 15.59 2.00 6.88
C LYS A 330 15.56 2.04 8.40
N VAL A 331 15.02 3.12 8.95
CA VAL A 331 14.94 3.34 10.40
C VAL A 331 13.54 3.02 10.91
N PHE A 332 13.48 2.20 11.94
CA PHE A 332 12.26 1.86 12.68
C PHE A 332 12.35 2.47 14.08
N TYR A 333 11.81 3.67 14.20
CA TYR A 333 11.93 4.48 15.42
C TYR A 333 11.25 3.82 16.63
N ARG A 334 10.09 3.24 16.44
CA ARG A 334 9.30 2.59 17.50
C ARG A 334 10.03 1.37 18.07
N GLU A 335 10.63 0.54 17.20
CA GLU A 335 11.35 -0.66 17.58
C GLU A 335 12.81 -0.39 17.94
N ASN A 336 13.27 0.86 17.75
CA ASN A 336 14.66 1.26 17.97
C ASN A 336 15.67 0.47 17.13
N LEU A 337 15.30 0.16 15.89
CA LEU A 337 16.09 -0.64 14.95
C LEU A 337 16.44 0.13 13.70
N ILE A 338 17.58 -0.21 13.11
CA ILE A 338 17.95 0.18 11.74
C ILE A 338 18.28 -1.10 10.97
N VAL A 339 17.70 -1.25 9.79
CA VAL A 339 18.09 -2.29 8.84
C VAL A 339 19.06 -1.70 7.81
N HIS A 340 20.09 -2.46 7.48
CA HIS A 340 21.12 -2.12 6.50
C HIS A 340 21.19 -3.18 5.41
N ILE A 341 21.28 -2.71 4.16
CA ILE A 341 21.56 -3.55 2.99
C ILE A 341 23.01 -3.30 2.57
N PHE A 342 23.83 -4.33 2.62
CA PHE A 342 25.21 -4.31 2.12
C PHE A 342 25.28 -4.85 0.71
N ALA A 343 26.05 -4.15 -0.14
CA ALA A 343 26.30 -4.52 -1.52
C ALA A 343 27.77 -4.23 -1.88
N LEU A 344 28.27 -4.95 -2.87
CA LEU A 344 29.63 -4.78 -3.42
C LEU A 344 29.67 -3.61 -4.41
N ALA A 345 29.19 -2.45 -4.07
CA ALA A 345 29.32 -1.23 -4.85
C ALA A 345 28.77 -0.02 -4.08
N ASP A 346 29.14 1.16 -4.54
CA ASP A 346 28.65 2.42 -4.02
C ASP A 346 27.26 2.74 -4.58
N TRP A 347 26.33 3.10 -3.70
CA TRP A 347 24.98 3.52 -4.05
C TRP A 347 24.88 5.01 -4.50
N PHE A 348 25.92 5.81 -4.25
CA PHE A 348 25.89 7.25 -4.49
C PHE A 348 26.20 7.69 -5.92
N SER A 349 26.95 6.88 -6.65
CA SER A 349 27.31 7.17 -8.05
C SER A 349 26.63 6.21 -9.02
N PRO A 350 25.30 6.19 -9.08
CA PRO A 350 24.57 5.16 -9.85
C PRO A 350 24.73 5.31 -11.37
N ALA A 351 25.39 6.37 -11.85
CA ALA A 351 25.62 6.62 -13.27
C ALA A 351 26.87 5.93 -13.82
N ASP A 352 27.87 5.70 -12.95
CA ASP A 352 29.23 5.32 -13.37
C ASP A 352 29.67 3.95 -12.86
N THR A 353 28.85 3.25 -12.08
CA THR A 353 29.21 1.97 -11.46
C THR A 353 28.51 0.80 -12.13
N GLU A 354 29.22 -0.32 -12.16
CA GLU A 354 28.62 -1.62 -12.42
C GLU A 354 27.46 -1.88 -11.46
N ALA A 355 26.48 -2.67 -11.90
CA ALA A 355 25.33 -3.01 -11.08
C ALA A 355 25.76 -3.62 -9.74
N PRO A 356 25.34 -3.04 -8.59
CA PRO A 356 25.74 -3.57 -7.30
C PRO A 356 25.21 -4.97 -7.07
N THR A 357 26.06 -5.83 -6.48
CA THR A 357 25.71 -7.18 -6.06
C THR A 357 25.34 -7.16 -4.60
N LEU A 358 24.14 -7.60 -4.27
CA LEU A 358 23.68 -7.71 -2.89
C LEU A 358 24.50 -8.76 -2.11
N GLU A 359 24.89 -8.45 -0.89
CA GLU A 359 25.67 -9.36 -0.03
C GLU A 359 24.89 -9.80 1.20
N ALA A 360 24.38 -8.85 1.96
CA ALA A 360 23.85 -9.13 3.28
C ALA A 360 22.83 -8.08 3.75
N VAL A 361 21.97 -8.50 4.65
CA VAL A 361 21.04 -7.65 5.41
C VAL A 361 21.32 -7.85 6.89
N THR A 362 21.49 -6.75 7.63
CA THR A 362 21.65 -6.75 9.08
C THR A 362 20.73 -5.78 9.75
N PHE A 363 20.45 -6.01 11.03
CA PHE A 363 19.70 -5.12 11.91
C PHE A 363 20.59 -4.66 13.05
N THR A 364 20.53 -3.39 13.38
CA THR A 364 21.28 -2.81 14.50
C THR A 364 20.35 -2.02 15.41
N HIS A 365 20.70 -1.92 16.68
CA HIS A 365 20.06 -0.98 17.60
C HIS A 365 20.43 0.46 17.21
N ARG A 366 19.41 1.31 17.10
CA ARG A 366 19.58 2.69 16.63
C ARG A 366 20.53 3.53 17.50
N HIS A 367 20.51 3.33 18.82
CA HIS A 367 21.32 4.14 19.75
C HIS A 367 22.71 3.57 19.98
N THR A 368 22.87 2.26 19.98
CA THR A 368 24.15 1.60 20.31
C THR A 368 24.91 1.14 19.09
N GLY A 369 24.25 0.96 17.94
CA GLY A 369 24.85 0.37 16.75
C GLY A 369 25.14 -1.14 16.87
N ALA A 370 24.75 -1.77 17.98
CA ALA A 370 24.97 -3.20 18.19
C ALA A 370 24.10 -4.04 17.24
N LEU A 371 24.68 -5.09 16.67
CA LEU A 371 23.97 -6.07 15.86
C LEU A 371 22.86 -6.76 16.67
N VAL A 372 21.71 -6.92 16.05
CA VAL A 372 20.54 -7.58 16.63
C VAL A 372 20.39 -8.96 16.02
N PRO A 373 20.25 -10.03 16.82
CA PRO A 373 19.91 -11.34 16.31
C PRO A 373 18.60 -11.31 15.51
N LEU A 374 18.55 -11.98 14.36
CA LEU A 374 17.39 -11.97 13.48
C LEU A 374 16.13 -12.51 14.17
N GLU A 375 16.28 -13.46 15.08
CA GLU A 375 15.19 -14.01 15.89
C GLU A 375 14.56 -13.01 16.88
N GLU A 376 15.29 -11.95 17.23
CA GLU A 376 14.81 -10.87 18.10
C GLU A 376 14.12 -9.73 17.31
N VAL A 377 14.24 -9.71 15.99
CA VAL A 377 13.54 -8.76 15.13
C VAL A 377 12.07 -9.13 15.09
N PRO A 378 11.14 -8.18 15.31
CA PRO A 378 9.71 -8.46 15.20
C PRO A 378 9.37 -9.15 13.87
N PRO A 379 8.62 -10.27 13.87
CA PRO A 379 8.38 -11.07 12.65
C PRO A 379 7.72 -10.29 11.51
N ILE A 380 6.80 -9.39 11.81
CA ILE A 380 6.14 -8.54 10.82
C ILE A 380 7.14 -7.60 10.16
N LEU A 381 7.99 -6.95 10.96
CA LEU A 381 9.03 -6.05 10.48
C LEU A 381 10.05 -6.80 9.61
N PHE A 382 10.51 -7.96 10.05
CA PHE A 382 11.41 -8.80 9.28
C PHE A 382 10.81 -9.19 7.92
N SER A 383 9.57 -9.67 7.93
CA SER A 383 8.85 -10.04 6.71
C SER A 383 8.72 -8.87 5.73
N GLU A 384 8.38 -7.69 6.21
CA GLU A 384 8.23 -6.50 5.37
C GLU A 384 9.56 -6.03 4.77
N VAL A 385 10.65 -6.13 5.51
CA VAL A 385 12.00 -5.85 5.00
C VAL A 385 12.37 -6.84 3.88
N MET A 386 12.15 -8.13 4.08
CA MET A 386 12.44 -9.14 3.06
C MET A 386 11.54 -8.99 1.83
N ARG A 387 10.29 -8.58 2.03
CA ARG A 387 9.36 -8.28 0.94
C ARG A 387 9.84 -7.09 0.09
N ASP A 388 10.34 -6.04 0.72
CA ASP A 388 10.93 -4.89 0.01
C ASP A 388 12.12 -5.30 -0.84
N LEU A 389 12.99 -6.17 -0.31
CA LEU A 389 14.15 -6.68 -1.04
C LEU A 389 13.78 -7.63 -2.17
N ASP A 390 12.82 -8.52 -1.95
CA ASP A 390 12.33 -9.42 -2.99
C ASP A 390 11.74 -8.63 -4.17
N LEU A 391 11.00 -7.58 -3.87
CA LEU A 391 10.47 -6.68 -4.89
C LEU A 391 11.60 -5.96 -5.65
N ALA A 392 12.62 -5.46 -4.95
CA ALA A 392 13.78 -4.81 -5.57
C ALA A 392 14.54 -5.77 -6.50
N VAL A 393 14.78 -7.00 -6.06
CA VAL A 393 15.41 -8.04 -6.87
C VAL A 393 14.56 -8.39 -8.09
N SER A 394 13.25 -8.51 -7.93
CA SER A 394 12.34 -8.89 -9.03
C SER A 394 12.19 -7.80 -10.09
N VAL A 395 12.10 -6.54 -9.68
CA VAL A 395 11.82 -5.41 -10.57
C VAL A 395 13.08 -4.76 -11.11
N ALA A 396 14.13 -4.67 -10.32
CA ALA A 396 15.34 -3.93 -10.61
C ALA A 396 16.57 -4.82 -10.89
N HIS A 397 16.40 -6.08 -11.27
CA HIS A 397 17.53 -6.94 -11.62
C HIS A 397 18.33 -6.36 -12.81
N ALA A 398 19.64 -6.55 -12.79
CA ALA A 398 20.55 -5.95 -13.75
C ALA A 398 20.89 -6.86 -14.95
N SER A 399 20.66 -8.16 -14.82
CA SER A 399 20.91 -9.13 -15.91
C SER A 399 19.66 -9.32 -16.78
N GLY A 400 19.85 -9.71 -18.03
CA GLY A 400 18.76 -10.01 -18.95
C GLY A 400 17.97 -11.29 -18.61
N VAL A 401 18.33 -11.98 -17.54
CA VAL A 401 17.65 -13.18 -17.04
C VAL A 401 16.83 -12.78 -15.82
N ASP A 402 15.54 -13.08 -15.86
CA ASP A 402 14.67 -12.86 -14.71
C ASP A 402 15.17 -13.69 -13.52
N PRO A 403 15.31 -13.11 -12.32
CA PRO A 403 15.65 -13.86 -11.14
C PRO A 403 14.56 -14.88 -10.81
N GLU A 404 14.94 -16.00 -10.24
CA GLU A 404 13.97 -16.96 -9.75
C GLU A 404 13.05 -16.30 -8.72
N ALA A 405 11.75 -16.53 -8.83
CA ALA A 405 10.80 -16.05 -7.85
C ALA A 405 11.09 -16.70 -6.48
N SER A 406 10.98 -15.91 -5.42
CA SER A 406 11.17 -16.40 -4.05
C SER A 406 10.13 -17.46 -3.69
N HIS A 407 10.46 -18.29 -2.71
CA HIS A 407 9.52 -19.28 -2.17
C HIS A 407 8.23 -18.63 -1.68
N SER A 408 8.30 -17.48 -1.00
CA SER A 408 7.13 -16.74 -0.52
C SER A 408 6.24 -16.23 -1.67
N THR A 409 6.83 -15.75 -2.75
CA THR A 409 6.10 -15.33 -3.96
C THR A 409 5.41 -16.52 -4.63
N MET A 410 6.10 -17.65 -4.79
CA MET A 410 5.52 -18.86 -5.39
C MET A 410 4.41 -19.45 -4.53
N GLU A 411 4.59 -19.50 -3.22
CA GLU A 411 3.56 -19.96 -2.27
C GLU A 411 2.28 -19.13 -2.39
N MET A 412 2.40 -17.81 -2.49
CA MET A 412 1.26 -16.93 -2.67
C MET A 412 0.58 -17.12 -4.02
N ARG A 413 1.33 -17.29 -5.11
CA ARG A 413 0.77 -17.56 -6.44
C ARG A 413 0.05 -18.90 -6.49
N ILE A 414 0.58 -19.93 -5.85
CA ILE A 414 -0.09 -21.23 -5.72
C ILE A 414 -1.41 -21.09 -4.95
N ALA A 415 -1.40 -20.36 -3.84
CA ALA A 415 -2.63 -20.10 -3.06
C ALA A 415 -3.69 -19.36 -3.87
N ILE A 416 -3.31 -18.31 -4.59
CA ILE A 416 -4.19 -17.57 -5.51
C ILE A 416 -4.73 -18.48 -6.61
N ALA A 417 -3.88 -19.28 -7.24
CA ALA A 417 -4.26 -20.17 -8.31
C ALA A 417 -5.21 -21.27 -7.83
N ALA A 418 -4.98 -21.85 -6.66
CA ALA A 418 -5.85 -22.86 -6.07
C ALA A 418 -7.27 -22.33 -5.83
N GLU A 419 -7.38 -21.11 -5.30
CA GLU A 419 -8.68 -20.47 -5.10
C GLU A 419 -9.36 -20.09 -6.43
N LEU A 420 -8.60 -19.56 -7.39
CA LEU A 420 -9.12 -19.22 -8.72
C LEU A 420 -9.66 -20.44 -9.48
N VAL A 421 -8.93 -21.54 -9.43
CA VAL A 421 -9.31 -22.82 -10.03
C VAL A 421 -10.62 -23.36 -9.43
N THR A 422 -10.78 -23.23 -8.13
CA THR A 422 -12.01 -23.57 -7.43
C THR A 422 -13.17 -22.66 -7.83
N LEU A 423 -12.95 -21.35 -7.87
CA LEU A 423 -13.95 -20.36 -8.28
C LEU A 423 -14.44 -20.61 -9.71
N LEU A 424 -13.53 -20.91 -10.63
CA LEU A 424 -13.83 -21.14 -12.05
C LEU A 424 -14.23 -22.59 -12.36
N ARG A 425 -14.23 -23.47 -11.37
CA ARG A 425 -14.58 -24.89 -11.49
C ARG A 425 -13.74 -25.61 -12.56
N LEU A 426 -12.43 -25.55 -12.39
CA LEU A 426 -11.45 -26.19 -13.28
C LEU A 426 -10.86 -27.45 -12.60
N PRO A 427 -11.51 -28.62 -12.71
CA PRO A 427 -11.10 -29.83 -11.97
C PRO A 427 -9.84 -30.49 -12.52
N ASN A 428 -9.39 -30.10 -13.72
CA ASN A 428 -8.24 -30.64 -14.43
C ASN A 428 -6.90 -29.96 -14.10
N VAL A 429 -6.86 -29.12 -13.06
CA VAL A 429 -5.66 -28.48 -12.56
C VAL A 429 -5.26 -29.10 -11.23
N SER A 430 -4.00 -29.49 -11.10
CA SER A 430 -3.40 -30.02 -9.88
C SER A 430 -2.03 -29.38 -9.65
N TRP A 431 -1.40 -29.70 -8.53
CA TRP A 431 -0.17 -29.03 -8.10
C TRP A 431 0.96 -30.04 -7.88
N LEU A 432 2.13 -29.74 -8.37
CA LEU A 432 3.35 -30.51 -8.11
C LEU A 432 4.51 -29.55 -7.86
N LYS A 433 4.93 -29.42 -6.60
CA LYS A 433 5.98 -28.47 -6.19
C LYS A 433 5.66 -27.05 -6.68
N ALA A 434 6.54 -26.44 -7.46
CA ALA A 434 6.39 -25.10 -8.00
C ALA A 434 5.62 -25.03 -9.33
N HIS A 435 4.91 -26.07 -9.72
CA HIS A 435 4.21 -26.18 -10.99
C HIS A 435 2.72 -26.44 -10.84
N ALA A 436 1.92 -25.75 -11.64
CA ALA A 436 0.56 -26.16 -11.94
C ALA A 436 0.58 -27.22 -13.03
N LYS A 437 -0.04 -28.38 -12.77
CA LYS A 437 -0.21 -29.45 -13.73
C LYS A 437 -1.62 -29.41 -14.30
N ILE A 438 -1.74 -29.34 -15.60
CA ILE A 438 -3.02 -29.17 -16.30
C ILE A 438 -3.22 -30.33 -17.26
N GLN A 439 -4.33 -31.06 -17.09
CA GLN A 439 -4.77 -32.10 -18.02
C GLN A 439 -5.73 -31.47 -19.02
N GLY A 440 -5.16 -30.94 -20.10
CA GLY A 440 -5.96 -30.35 -21.17
C GLY A 440 -6.56 -31.38 -22.11
N THR A 441 -7.44 -30.95 -23.00
CA THR A 441 -8.04 -31.79 -24.05
C THR A 441 -7.07 -31.98 -25.21
N LEU A 442 -6.30 -30.95 -25.55
CA LEU A 442 -5.35 -30.99 -26.66
C LEU A 442 -3.98 -31.53 -26.23
N ALA A 443 -3.54 -31.20 -25.03
CA ALA A 443 -2.29 -31.67 -24.44
C ALA A 443 -2.31 -31.59 -22.92
N ASN A 444 -1.29 -32.17 -22.27
CA ASN A 444 -1.03 -31.97 -20.85
C ASN A 444 0.06 -30.91 -20.69
N TYR A 445 -0.13 -30.01 -19.71
CA TYR A 445 0.75 -28.86 -19.50
C TYR A 445 1.30 -28.80 -18.09
N SER A 446 2.44 -28.15 -17.99
CA SER A 446 3.06 -27.76 -16.72
C SER A 446 3.40 -26.28 -16.79
N VAL A 447 2.88 -25.49 -15.85
CA VAL A 447 3.15 -24.05 -15.74
C VAL A 447 3.96 -23.79 -14.50
N HIS A 448 5.14 -23.19 -14.63
CA HIS A 448 5.98 -22.83 -13.51
C HIS A 448 5.45 -21.58 -12.82
N MET A 449 5.18 -21.66 -11.51
CA MET A 449 4.52 -20.58 -10.75
C MET A 449 5.41 -19.36 -10.49
N GLY A 450 6.72 -19.50 -10.64
CA GLY A 450 7.68 -18.41 -10.54
C GLY A 450 7.83 -17.62 -11.84
N SER A 451 8.14 -18.32 -12.94
CA SER A 451 8.48 -17.73 -14.24
C SER A 451 7.32 -17.67 -15.23
N GLY A 452 6.29 -18.49 -15.05
CA GLY A 452 5.20 -18.65 -16.00
C GLY A 452 5.59 -19.45 -17.25
N VAL A 453 6.75 -20.11 -17.26
CA VAL A 453 7.17 -20.99 -18.34
C VAL A 453 6.22 -22.17 -18.46
N ILE A 454 5.77 -22.45 -19.67
CA ILE A 454 4.85 -23.54 -20.00
C ILE A 454 5.62 -24.65 -20.70
N HIS A 455 5.45 -25.86 -20.22
CA HIS A 455 5.91 -27.07 -20.90
C HIS A 455 4.71 -27.95 -21.25
N ALA A 456 4.57 -28.32 -22.52
CA ALA A 456 3.55 -29.26 -22.98
C ALA A 456 4.20 -30.65 -23.18
N GLU A 457 3.55 -31.68 -22.65
CA GLU A 457 4.01 -33.06 -22.71
C GLU A 457 4.10 -33.54 -24.17
N GLY A 458 5.25 -34.08 -24.55
CA GLY A 458 5.50 -34.57 -25.91
C GLY A 458 5.75 -33.49 -26.97
N ILE A 459 5.65 -32.20 -26.61
CA ILE A 459 5.77 -31.07 -27.52
C ILE A 459 6.99 -30.21 -27.13
N GLY A 460 7.15 -29.89 -25.86
CA GLY A 460 8.20 -29.03 -25.34
C GLY A 460 7.67 -27.71 -24.81
N MET A 461 8.50 -26.66 -24.85
CA MET A 461 8.13 -25.33 -24.35
C MET A 461 7.15 -24.63 -25.30
N ILE A 462 6.13 -24.01 -24.70
CA ILE A 462 5.14 -23.19 -25.42
C ILE A 462 5.27 -21.74 -24.95
N ALA A 463 5.23 -20.81 -25.89
CA ALA A 463 5.22 -19.38 -25.64
C ALA A 463 3.80 -18.80 -25.82
N ILE A 464 3.24 -18.26 -24.75
CA ILE A 464 1.97 -17.53 -24.79
C ILE A 464 2.23 -16.11 -24.30
N LEU A 465 2.04 -15.14 -25.19
CA LEU A 465 2.19 -13.74 -24.80
C LEU A 465 1.02 -13.30 -23.92
N PRO A 466 1.25 -12.52 -22.85
CA PRO A 466 0.20 -12.09 -21.93
C PRO A 466 -0.95 -11.33 -22.62
N ILE A 467 -0.64 -10.60 -23.67
CA ILE A 467 -1.60 -9.79 -24.44
C ILE A 467 -2.61 -10.66 -25.23
N HIS A 468 -2.26 -11.90 -25.54
CA HIS A 468 -3.08 -12.81 -26.32
C HIS A 468 -3.90 -13.78 -25.45
N SER A 469 -3.81 -13.66 -24.12
CA SER A 469 -4.56 -14.52 -23.22
C SER A 469 -6.05 -14.19 -23.25
N GLN A 470 -6.86 -15.04 -23.87
CA GLN A 470 -8.33 -14.94 -23.91
C GLN A 470 -8.99 -15.04 -22.52
N ALA A 471 -8.28 -15.60 -21.54
CA ALA A 471 -8.77 -15.77 -20.18
C ALA A 471 -8.62 -14.53 -19.30
N ARG A 472 -7.92 -13.48 -19.77
CA ARG A 472 -7.57 -12.31 -18.96
C ARG A 472 -8.78 -11.62 -18.31
N GLY A 473 -9.91 -11.52 -19.00
CA GLY A 473 -11.15 -10.95 -18.46
C GLY A 473 -11.84 -11.80 -17.39
N ARG A 474 -11.42 -13.06 -17.19
CA ARG A 474 -11.94 -13.99 -16.19
C ARG A 474 -11.09 -14.08 -14.94
N ILE A 475 -9.94 -13.40 -14.93
CA ILE A 475 -9.01 -13.45 -13.82
C ILE A 475 -9.50 -12.51 -12.73
N PHE A 476 -9.81 -13.09 -11.58
CA PHE A 476 -10.11 -12.35 -10.36
C PHE A 476 -8.90 -12.39 -9.43
N LEU A 477 -8.40 -11.22 -9.06
CA LEU A 477 -7.36 -11.05 -8.04
C LEU A 477 -7.97 -10.29 -6.85
N PRO A 478 -7.85 -10.81 -5.63
CA PRO A 478 -8.53 -10.28 -4.44
C PRO A 478 -7.79 -9.10 -3.79
N PHE A 479 -7.07 -8.33 -4.55
CA PHE A 479 -6.34 -7.13 -4.10
C PHE A 479 -6.22 -6.10 -5.23
N ALA A 480 -6.12 -4.83 -4.85
CA ALA A 480 -6.02 -3.72 -5.79
C ALA A 480 -4.58 -3.44 -6.26
N ASP A 481 -3.57 -4.04 -5.63
CA ASP A 481 -2.18 -3.89 -6.04
C ASP A 481 -1.95 -4.40 -7.45
N ASP A 482 -1.12 -3.69 -8.21
CA ASP A 482 -0.71 -4.12 -9.54
C ASP A 482 0.29 -5.28 -9.41
N ASP A 483 -0.06 -6.42 -9.98
CA ASP A 483 0.77 -7.62 -10.01
C ASP A 483 0.64 -8.31 -11.37
N PRO A 484 1.28 -7.74 -12.41
CA PRO A 484 1.12 -8.21 -13.78
C PRO A 484 1.65 -9.65 -13.97
N LYS A 485 2.68 -10.04 -13.23
CA LYS A 485 3.25 -11.39 -13.34
C LYS A 485 2.30 -12.46 -12.80
N THR A 486 1.68 -12.21 -11.66
CA THR A 486 0.65 -13.10 -11.12
C THR A 486 -0.55 -13.18 -12.06
N ALA A 487 -1.03 -12.05 -12.59
CA ALA A 487 -2.11 -12.02 -13.56
C ALA A 487 -1.78 -12.81 -14.84
N GLU A 488 -0.54 -12.69 -15.35
CA GLU A 488 -0.04 -13.47 -16.50
C GLU A 488 -0.09 -14.97 -16.23
N ILE A 489 0.46 -15.42 -15.10
CA ILE A 489 0.51 -16.84 -14.74
C ILE A 489 -0.90 -17.40 -14.56
N MET A 490 -1.79 -16.68 -13.87
CA MET A 490 -3.19 -17.07 -13.70
C MET A 490 -3.91 -17.20 -15.05
N SER A 491 -3.69 -16.25 -15.95
CA SER A 491 -4.25 -16.26 -17.30
C SER A 491 -3.81 -17.49 -18.09
N LYS A 492 -2.53 -17.86 -18.02
CA LYS A 492 -1.97 -19.06 -18.67
C LYS A 492 -2.63 -20.33 -18.14
N ILE A 493 -2.78 -20.46 -16.83
CA ILE A 493 -3.43 -21.62 -16.21
C ILE A 493 -4.88 -21.77 -16.69
N VAL A 494 -5.66 -20.71 -16.65
CA VAL A 494 -7.06 -20.73 -17.07
C VAL A 494 -7.21 -21.03 -18.56
N LEU A 495 -6.36 -20.41 -19.39
CA LEU A 495 -6.36 -20.64 -20.83
C LEU A 495 -6.08 -22.12 -21.18
N LEU A 496 -5.06 -22.71 -20.57
CA LEU A 496 -4.63 -24.09 -20.84
C LEU A 496 -5.59 -25.11 -20.21
N ALA A 497 -6.24 -24.79 -19.11
CA ALA A 497 -7.26 -25.67 -18.51
C ALA A 497 -8.48 -25.85 -19.43
N GLU A 498 -8.74 -24.89 -20.29
CA GLU A 498 -9.82 -24.93 -21.30
C GLU A 498 -9.23 -24.80 -22.71
N ASP A 499 -8.20 -25.56 -23.02
CA ASP A 499 -7.42 -25.46 -24.26
C ASP A 499 -8.25 -25.66 -25.54
N GLN A 500 -9.32 -26.44 -25.49
CA GLN A 500 -10.26 -26.60 -26.59
C GLN A 500 -10.98 -25.28 -26.97
N LYS A 501 -11.00 -24.30 -26.12
CA LYS A 501 -11.59 -22.97 -26.37
C LYS A 501 -10.61 -21.96 -26.96
N ILE A 502 -9.34 -22.32 -27.09
CA ILE A 502 -8.30 -21.45 -27.64
C ILE A 502 -8.61 -21.18 -29.11
N LYS A 503 -8.65 -19.88 -29.48
CA LYS A 503 -8.93 -19.43 -30.84
C LYS A 503 -7.71 -18.87 -31.54
N ASP A 504 -6.65 -18.51 -30.80
CA ASP A 504 -5.44 -17.92 -31.35
C ASP A 504 -4.68 -18.97 -32.18
N PRO A 505 -4.53 -18.74 -33.51
CA PRO A 505 -3.83 -19.69 -34.38
C PRO A 505 -2.35 -19.86 -34.04
N ALA A 506 -1.71 -18.84 -33.45
CA ALA A 506 -0.31 -18.90 -33.06
C ALA A 506 -0.09 -19.85 -31.87
N ILE A 507 -1.05 -19.91 -30.95
CA ILE A 507 -1.03 -20.83 -29.82
C ILE A 507 -1.38 -22.25 -30.30
N ILE A 508 -2.44 -22.39 -31.10
CA ILE A 508 -2.91 -23.70 -31.61
C ILE A 508 -1.79 -24.39 -32.40
N ARG A 509 -1.06 -23.67 -33.25
CA ARG A 509 0.07 -24.25 -34.03
C ARG A 509 1.20 -24.75 -33.14
N GLN A 510 1.39 -24.24 -31.95
CA GLN A 510 2.40 -24.74 -31.02
C GLN A 510 1.93 -26.04 -30.33
N ILE A 511 0.63 -26.16 -30.07
CA ILE A 511 0.05 -27.30 -29.37
C ILE A 511 -0.24 -28.46 -30.34
N CYS A 512 -0.71 -28.13 -31.52
CA CYS A 512 -1.03 -29.09 -32.61
C CYS A 512 -0.20 -28.74 -33.84
N PRO A 513 1.09 -29.04 -33.86
CA PRO A 513 2.02 -28.69 -34.97
C PRO A 513 1.72 -29.43 -36.27
#